data_f8ccd9d1ac46a237fdc825da1c786731
#
_entry.id   f8ccd9d1ac46a237fdc825da1c786731
#
_cell.length_a   1.000
_cell.length_b   1.000
_cell.length_c   1.000
_cell.angle_alpha   90.00
_cell.angle_beta   90.00
_cell.angle_gamma   90.00
#
_symmetry.space_group_name_H-M   'P 1'
#
loop_
_entity.id
_entity.type
_entity.pdbx_description
1 polymer ?
#
loop_
_entity_poly.entity_id
_entity_poly.type
_entity_poly.pdbx_seq_one_letter_code
_entity_poly.pdbx_strand_id
1 'polypeptide(L)'
;MCGIAGTLAVDPNATPDGEAVQRMCDAMVHRGPDDHGYLTDGPCALGHRRLSIIDLRPEGAQPMTNEDGSIAVIVNGEIYNFQELRRDLQAKGHTFRSLSDSEVIVHLYEEEGVDFLDHLRGMFALALWDGPRRRLVLARDRFGKKPLFYHADSRGLVFASELGALAESGRFERRPDIDAIDAFLSLQYVPSPWTAFEGVRKLPAGCRLVCEAGRIGEPERYFQLRFDQPTTGSLTELTERLHAQVEDAVRVRMVSDVPLGAFLSGGLDSSLIVAMMAMQSSQPVKTFSVGFTSKDFSELPYAKMVSDRYGTDHHEIVVEPDMAAVIPEFVRHYGEPFADSSALPTWYLCQYTRTGVTVALSGDGADEAFAGYRRYSHSRTARALRQLPGPLPTALAKALGSIPIPAAQQVRDYGRRLMEPEHVRFLGLAAHIPHEDRVALYGPAMRQRFAEDLVARRFGELYAASTASDPVNRLLDLDIQTYLTDDILTKVDIASMAHSLEVRCPLVDQELMAFAASVPGEMKLRGLTTKLILREVAKPLLPEKILTRRKQGFGLPVDRWMRDDLAPLSRDVLLDQTARERGIFDPAAIETLLLQHQRGEPRGDQIWALMMLELWYRAFIDR
;
A
#
# COMPACT_ATOMS: atom_id res chain seq x y z
N MET A 1 13.87 5.42 6.47
CA MET A 1 13.59 4.33 5.49
C MET A 1 14.61 4.37 4.38
N CYS A 2 14.76 3.26 3.63
CA CYS A 2 15.95 3.05 2.81
C CYS A 2 15.56 2.56 1.41
N GLY A 3 16.55 2.39 0.54
CA GLY A 3 16.46 1.64 -0.70
C GLY A 3 17.38 0.44 -0.65
N ILE A 4 16.91 -0.74 -1.00
CA ILE A 4 17.74 -1.95 -1.12
C ILE A 4 17.72 -2.46 -2.56
N ALA A 5 18.86 -2.98 -3.00
CA ALA A 5 19.01 -3.63 -4.29
C ALA A 5 20.06 -4.75 -4.21
N GLY A 6 19.97 -5.73 -5.10
CA GLY A 6 21.00 -6.76 -5.16
C GLY A 6 20.84 -7.72 -6.33
N THR A 7 21.87 -8.51 -6.53
CA THR A 7 21.94 -9.58 -7.53
C THR A 7 22.50 -10.85 -6.92
N LEU A 8 21.99 -12.00 -7.37
CA LEU A 8 22.53 -13.32 -7.05
C LEU A 8 22.68 -14.10 -8.35
N ALA A 9 23.90 -14.53 -8.69
CA ALA A 9 24.14 -15.40 -9.83
C ALA A 9 23.81 -16.87 -9.49
N VAL A 10 23.25 -17.60 -10.46
CA VAL A 10 23.00 -19.06 -10.32
C VAL A 10 24.32 -19.83 -10.30
N ASP A 11 25.29 -19.46 -11.15
CA ASP A 11 26.63 -20.04 -11.11
C ASP A 11 27.37 -19.54 -9.84
N PRO A 12 27.73 -20.43 -8.91
CA PRO A 12 28.39 -20.05 -7.68
C PRO A 12 29.79 -19.46 -7.86
N ASN A 13 30.37 -19.60 -9.04
CA ASN A 13 31.69 -19.06 -9.39
C ASN A 13 31.60 -17.81 -10.27
N ALA A 14 30.41 -17.40 -10.66
CA ALA A 14 30.23 -16.17 -11.43
C ALA A 14 30.51 -14.94 -10.55
N THR A 15 31.11 -13.91 -11.15
CA THR A 15 31.18 -12.58 -10.55
C THR A 15 29.80 -11.94 -10.60
N PRO A 16 29.25 -11.48 -9.47
CA PRO A 16 27.95 -10.80 -9.47
C PRO A 16 28.06 -9.43 -10.15
N ASP A 17 26.94 -8.95 -10.69
CA ASP A 17 26.87 -7.65 -11.38
C ASP A 17 26.76 -6.50 -10.36
N GLY A 18 27.90 -6.12 -9.76
CA GLY A 18 27.99 -5.00 -8.82
C GLY A 18 27.67 -3.65 -9.45
N GLU A 19 27.96 -3.46 -10.75
CA GLU A 19 27.63 -2.23 -11.46
C GLU A 19 26.10 -2.07 -11.62
N ALA A 20 25.38 -3.17 -11.89
CA ALA A 20 23.92 -3.13 -11.91
C ALA A 20 23.34 -2.76 -10.54
N VAL A 21 23.92 -3.30 -9.44
CA VAL A 21 23.52 -2.93 -8.07
C VAL A 21 23.75 -1.44 -7.83
N GLN A 22 24.87 -0.89 -8.27
CA GLN A 22 25.15 0.53 -8.14
C GLN A 22 24.15 1.39 -8.92
N ARG A 23 23.87 1.06 -10.21
CA ARG A 23 22.84 1.77 -11.00
C ARG A 23 21.47 1.74 -10.34
N MET A 24 21.05 0.58 -9.80
CA MET A 24 19.78 0.45 -9.06
C MET A 24 19.77 1.33 -7.80
N CYS A 25 20.86 1.37 -7.04
CA CYS A 25 20.98 2.22 -5.86
C CYS A 25 20.97 3.71 -6.24
N ASP A 26 21.63 4.11 -7.32
CA ASP A 26 21.66 5.49 -7.79
C ASP A 26 20.28 5.98 -8.23
N ALA A 27 19.45 5.11 -8.77
CA ALA A 27 18.06 5.40 -9.09
C ALA A 27 17.17 5.61 -7.83
N MET A 28 17.62 5.18 -6.64
CA MET A 28 16.89 5.27 -5.37
C MET A 28 17.47 6.26 -4.36
N VAL A 29 18.28 7.23 -4.79
CA VAL A 29 18.88 8.23 -3.88
C VAL A 29 17.82 8.99 -3.08
N HIS A 30 16.65 9.27 -3.68
CA HIS A 30 15.52 9.93 -3.00
C HIS A 30 15.00 9.14 -1.79
N ARG A 31 15.12 7.80 -1.77
CA ARG A 31 14.72 6.97 -0.62
C ARG A 31 15.70 7.11 0.53
N GLY A 32 17.00 7.18 0.23
CA GLY A 32 18.06 7.22 1.23
C GLY A 32 19.19 8.15 0.80
N PRO A 33 19.05 9.47 1.04
CA PRO A 33 20.04 10.45 0.60
C PRO A 33 21.25 10.56 1.51
N ASP A 34 21.19 10.00 2.75
CA ASP A 34 22.16 10.31 3.80
C ASP A 34 23.44 9.47 3.68
N ASP A 35 23.34 8.21 3.24
CA ASP A 35 24.48 7.30 3.14
C ASP A 35 24.21 6.17 2.14
N HIS A 36 25.25 5.39 1.80
CA HIS A 36 25.15 4.21 0.96
C HIS A 36 26.21 3.17 1.33
N GLY A 37 25.95 1.91 1.00
CA GLY A 37 26.91 0.85 1.19
C GLY A 37 26.70 -0.32 0.24
N TYR A 38 27.78 -1.04 -0.03
CA TYR A 38 27.82 -2.17 -0.95
C TYR A 38 28.57 -3.34 -0.34
N LEU A 39 28.14 -4.54 -0.66
CA LEU A 39 28.83 -5.79 -0.35
C LEU A 39 28.88 -6.65 -1.61
N THR A 40 30.03 -7.27 -1.85
CA THR A 40 30.18 -8.32 -2.85
C THR A 40 30.85 -9.52 -2.18
N ASP A 41 30.17 -10.67 -2.18
CA ASP A 41 30.66 -11.92 -1.64
C ASP A 41 30.23 -13.10 -2.51
N GLY A 42 31.18 -13.79 -3.14
CA GLY A 42 30.95 -14.87 -4.09
C GLY A 42 29.97 -14.44 -5.20
N PRO A 43 28.86 -15.16 -5.41
CA PRO A 43 27.86 -14.85 -6.46
C PRO A 43 26.87 -13.74 -6.08
N CYS A 44 26.95 -13.16 -4.87
CA CYS A 44 26.01 -12.19 -4.33
C CYS A 44 26.60 -10.78 -4.34
N ALA A 45 25.80 -9.80 -4.78
CA ALA A 45 26.06 -8.38 -4.56
C ALA A 45 24.83 -7.70 -3.95
N LEU A 46 25.07 -6.94 -2.87
CA LEU A 46 24.05 -6.19 -2.14
C LEU A 46 24.38 -4.70 -2.17
N GLY A 47 23.36 -3.85 -2.25
CA GLY A 47 23.50 -2.41 -2.19
C GLY A 47 22.37 -1.77 -1.36
N HIS A 48 22.72 -0.70 -0.66
CA HIS A 48 21.84 0.00 0.26
C HIS A 48 21.94 1.52 0.07
N ARG A 49 20.80 2.21 0.14
CA ARG A 49 20.68 3.67 0.28
C ARG A 49 20.00 3.96 1.61
N ARG A 50 20.63 4.79 2.44
CA ARG A 50 20.22 5.03 3.82
C ARG A 50 19.52 6.37 4.01
N LEU A 51 18.36 6.35 4.66
CA LEU A 51 17.79 7.47 5.40
C LEU A 51 18.01 7.18 6.89
N SER A 52 18.84 7.98 7.54
CA SER A 52 19.28 7.75 8.93
C SER A 52 18.19 8.17 9.90
N ILE A 53 17.64 7.23 10.68
CA ILE A 53 16.54 7.45 11.62
C ILE A 53 16.88 6.94 13.02
N ILE A 54 17.39 5.71 13.13
CA ILE A 54 17.90 5.11 14.36
C ILE A 54 19.39 4.88 14.18
N ASP A 55 20.19 5.28 15.17
CA ASP A 55 21.65 5.31 15.17
C ASP A 55 22.24 6.16 14.02
N LEU A 56 22.35 7.44 14.22
CA LEU A 56 22.86 8.39 13.21
C LEU A 56 24.38 8.28 12.96
N ARG A 57 25.07 7.40 13.72
CA ARG A 57 26.51 7.17 13.61
C ARG A 57 26.87 6.29 12.39
N PRO A 58 28.15 6.26 11.97
CA PRO A 58 28.61 5.39 10.88
C PRO A 58 28.36 3.90 11.14
N GLU A 59 28.38 3.45 12.41
CA GLU A 59 28.12 2.06 12.80
C GLU A 59 26.70 1.59 12.44
N GLY A 60 25.77 2.52 12.26
CA GLY A 60 24.43 2.24 11.75
C GLY A 60 24.35 2.07 10.23
N ALA A 61 25.47 2.14 9.49
CA ALA A 61 25.48 1.95 8.03
C ALA A 61 25.21 0.48 7.65
N GLN A 62 24.64 0.29 6.48
CA GLN A 62 24.33 -1.04 5.93
C GLN A 62 25.11 -1.25 4.62
N PRO A 63 25.48 -2.52 4.27
CA PRO A 63 25.09 -3.80 4.89
C PRO A 63 25.65 -3.99 6.29
N MET A 64 24.82 -4.51 7.22
CA MET A 64 25.24 -4.91 8.57
C MET A 64 25.64 -6.37 8.60
N THR A 65 26.65 -6.71 9.41
CA THR A 65 27.14 -8.09 9.51
C THR A 65 27.13 -8.58 10.95
N ASN A 66 27.11 -9.91 11.10
CA ASN A 66 27.39 -10.57 12.36
C ASN A 66 28.87 -10.36 12.79
N GLU A 67 29.30 -10.97 13.90
CA GLU A 67 30.60 -10.75 14.54
C GLU A 67 31.77 -11.09 13.63
N ASP A 68 31.69 -12.19 12.86
CA ASP A 68 32.77 -12.68 11.98
C ASP A 68 32.64 -12.21 10.52
N GLY A 69 31.54 -11.49 10.19
CA GLY A 69 31.28 -10.97 8.86
C GLY A 69 30.77 -12.00 7.85
N SER A 70 30.42 -13.21 8.28
CA SER A 70 29.95 -14.30 7.41
C SER A 70 28.49 -14.15 6.97
N ILE A 71 27.69 -13.40 7.72
CA ILE A 71 26.27 -13.11 7.44
C ILE A 71 26.11 -11.61 7.30
N ALA A 72 25.41 -11.17 6.26
CA ALA A 72 25.17 -9.76 5.98
C ALA A 72 23.68 -9.49 5.69
N VAL A 73 23.17 -8.34 6.12
CA VAL A 73 21.79 -7.92 5.86
C VAL A 73 21.72 -6.48 5.36
N ILE A 74 20.80 -6.24 4.42
CA ILE A 74 20.31 -4.91 4.03
C ILE A 74 18.79 -4.84 4.25
N VAL A 75 18.35 -3.73 4.83
CA VAL A 75 16.96 -3.54 5.26
C VAL A 75 16.41 -2.19 4.80
N ASN A 76 15.27 -2.21 4.16
CA ASN A 76 14.40 -1.05 4.01
C ASN A 76 13.26 -1.20 5.00
N GLY A 77 13.36 -0.56 6.18
CA GLY A 77 12.32 -0.70 7.20
C GLY A 77 12.74 -0.32 8.60
N GLU A 78 11.95 -0.76 9.58
CA GLU A 78 12.12 -0.57 11.01
C GLU A 78 11.65 -1.80 11.79
N ILE A 79 12.44 -2.25 12.76
CA ILE A 79 12.11 -3.37 13.66
C ILE A 79 11.76 -2.79 15.03
N TYR A 80 10.48 -2.65 15.32
CA TYR A 80 10.00 -1.92 16.49
C TYR A 80 10.30 -2.60 17.85
N ASN A 81 10.45 -3.92 17.89
CA ASN A 81 10.79 -4.68 19.09
C ASN A 81 12.30 -4.95 19.25
N PHE A 82 13.14 -4.22 18.52
CA PHE A 82 14.60 -4.45 18.49
C PHE A 82 15.27 -4.38 19.86
N GLN A 83 14.80 -3.52 20.76
CA GLN A 83 15.40 -3.36 22.10
C GLN A 83 15.20 -4.62 22.97
N GLU A 84 14.06 -5.29 22.83
CA GLU A 84 13.79 -6.57 23.51
C GLU A 84 14.64 -7.68 22.91
N LEU A 85 14.60 -7.82 21.57
CA LEU A 85 15.40 -8.80 20.85
C LEU A 85 16.89 -8.65 21.12
N ARG A 86 17.40 -7.42 21.15
CA ARG A 86 18.82 -7.15 21.50
C ARG A 86 19.19 -7.65 22.89
N ARG A 87 18.36 -7.39 23.91
CA ARG A 87 18.63 -7.87 25.28
C ARG A 87 18.70 -9.40 25.33
N ASP A 88 17.78 -10.07 24.65
CA ASP A 88 17.70 -11.52 24.63
C ASP A 88 18.90 -12.13 23.90
N LEU A 89 19.31 -11.55 22.76
CA LEU A 89 20.48 -11.98 21.99
C LEU A 89 21.79 -11.72 22.75
N GLN A 90 21.92 -10.58 23.43
CA GLN A 90 23.08 -10.31 24.28
C GLN A 90 23.19 -11.31 25.45
N ALA A 91 22.05 -11.73 26.02
CA ALA A 91 22.03 -12.78 27.05
C ALA A 91 22.49 -14.15 26.50
N LYS A 92 22.33 -14.39 25.21
CA LYS A 92 22.84 -15.57 24.50
C LYS A 92 24.32 -15.46 24.10
N GLY A 93 24.92 -14.28 24.22
CA GLY A 93 26.36 -14.07 23.96
C GLY A 93 26.68 -13.25 22.72
N HIS A 94 25.68 -12.81 21.96
CA HIS A 94 25.90 -11.97 20.78
C HIS A 94 26.43 -10.59 21.13
N THR A 95 27.29 -10.03 20.28
CA THR A 95 27.92 -8.73 20.44
C THR A 95 27.49 -7.77 19.34
N PHE A 96 26.87 -6.66 19.74
CA PHE A 96 26.37 -5.64 18.83
C PHE A 96 27.40 -4.52 18.62
N ARG A 97 27.55 -4.06 17.39
CA ARG A 97 28.44 -2.95 17.00
C ARG A 97 27.71 -1.61 16.90
N SER A 98 26.42 -1.64 16.53
CA SER A 98 25.59 -0.47 16.31
C SER A 98 24.51 -0.34 17.40
N LEU A 99 23.77 0.77 17.40
CA LEU A 99 22.52 0.94 18.13
C LEU A 99 21.30 0.82 17.22
N SER A 100 21.52 0.47 15.94
CA SER A 100 20.44 0.29 14.95
C SER A 100 19.52 -0.86 15.34
N ASP A 101 18.28 -0.71 14.94
CA ASP A 101 17.24 -1.75 15.03
C ASP A 101 17.50 -2.93 14.09
N SER A 102 18.17 -2.68 12.97
CA SER A 102 18.38 -3.68 11.90
C SER A 102 19.42 -4.75 12.25
N GLU A 103 20.38 -4.46 13.14
CA GLU A 103 21.46 -5.40 13.51
C GLU A 103 20.93 -6.66 14.21
N VAL A 104 19.78 -6.60 14.90
CA VAL A 104 19.17 -7.78 15.54
C VAL A 104 18.89 -8.91 14.55
N ILE A 105 18.75 -8.59 13.25
CA ILE A 105 18.35 -9.54 12.22
C ILE A 105 19.43 -10.57 11.95
N VAL A 106 20.71 -10.17 11.85
CA VAL A 106 21.79 -11.11 11.59
C VAL A 106 21.96 -12.08 12.74
N HIS A 107 21.87 -11.61 13.98
CA HIS A 107 21.99 -12.43 15.18
C HIS A 107 20.77 -13.35 15.39
N LEU A 108 19.56 -12.89 15.09
CA LEU A 108 18.36 -13.74 15.08
C LEU A 108 18.47 -14.86 14.04
N TYR A 109 19.00 -14.54 12.84
CA TYR A 109 19.21 -15.55 11.82
C TYR A 109 20.22 -16.62 12.23
N GLU A 110 21.25 -16.27 12.98
CA GLU A 110 22.20 -17.25 13.54
C GLU A 110 21.50 -18.25 14.48
N GLU A 111 20.57 -17.76 15.29
CA GLU A 111 19.84 -18.56 16.26
C GLU A 111 18.73 -19.41 15.63
N GLU A 112 17.92 -18.83 14.75
CA GLU A 112 16.64 -19.41 14.29
C GLU A 112 16.64 -19.77 12.79
N GLY A 113 17.75 -19.52 12.07
CA GLY A 113 17.79 -19.70 10.62
C GLY A 113 16.73 -18.84 9.93
N VAL A 114 16.06 -19.38 8.90
CA VAL A 114 15.06 -18.64 8.10
C VAL A 114 13.77 -18.32 8.85
N ASP A 115 13.53 -18.91 10.03
CA ASP A 115 12.35 -18.68 10.86
C ASP A 115 12.47 -17.45 11.77
N PHE A 116 13.63 -16.76 11.75
CA PHE A 116 13.85 -15.49 12.45
C PHE A 116 12.76 -14.43 12.19
N LEU A 117 12.08 -14.51 11.03
CA LEU A 117 11.02 -13.59 10.62
C LEU A 117 9.82 -13.59 11.56
N ASP A 118 9.57 -14.70 12.26
CA ASP A 118 8.45 -14.86 13.19
C ASP A 118 8.59 -13.95 14.42
N HIS A 119 9.84 -13.65 14.82
CA HIS A 119 10.17 -12.82 15.97
C HIS A 119 10.14 -11.32 15.68
N LEU A 120 10.15 -10.90 14.40
CA LEU A 120 10.21 -9.50 14.04
C LEU A 120 8.84 -8.82 14.16
N ARG A 121 8.75 -7.72 14.92
CA ARG A 121 7.63 -6.79 14.88
C ARG A 121 8.08 -5.51 14.16
N GLY A 122 7.65 -5.34 12.91
CA GLY A 122 8.19 -4.25 12.11
C GLY A 122 7.43 -3.97 10.81
N MET A 123 8.03 -3.10 10.04
CA MET A 123 7.74 -2.85 8.64
C MET A 123 9.06 -3.01 7.89
N PHE A 124 9.16 -3.92 6.94
CA PHE A 124 10.43 -4.20 6.28
C PHE A 124 10.30 -4.87 4.92
N ALA A 125 11.27 -4.56 4.08
CA ALA A 125 11.75 -5.40 3.01
C ALA A 125 13.24 -5.62 3.27
N LEU A 126 13.71 -6.86 3.27
CA LEU A 126 15.09 -7.18 3.58
C LEU A 126 15.70 -8.18 2.60
N ALA A 127 17.04 -8.14 2.51
CA ALA A 127 17.82 -9.17 1.89
C ALA A 127 18.96 -9.55 2.84
N LEU A 128 19.04 -10.85 3.19
CA LEU A 128 20.04 -11.41 4.06
C LEU A 128 20.89 -12.44 3.28
N TRP A 129 22.19 -12.26 3.31
CA TRP A 129 23.17 -13.16 2.68
C TRP A 129 23.95 -13.96 3.74
N ASP A 130 23.91 -15.28 3.63
CA ASP A 130 24.71 -16.25 4.41
C ASP A 130 25.79 -16.81 3.47
N GLY A 131 27.01 -16.29 3.58
CA GLY A 131 28.12 -16.65 2.72
C GLY A 131 28.51 -18.13 2.82
N PRO A 132 28.72 -18.72 4.02
CA PRO A 132 29.00 -20.14 4.22
C PRO A 132 27.98 -21.08 3.57
N ARG A 133 26.68 -20.77 3.68
CA ARG A 133 25.62 -21.57 3.07
C ARG A 133 25.32 -21.21 1.62
N ARG A 134 25.91 -20.11 1.14
CA ARG A 134 25.54 -19.49 -0.17
C ARG A 134 24.03 -19.33 -0.30
N ARG A 135 23.43 -18.74 0.72
CA ARG A 135 21.98 -18.57 0.84
C ARG A 135 21.63 -17.09 0.86
N LEU A 136 20.76 -16.68 -0.07
CA LEU A 136 20.10 -15.37 -0.04
C LEU A 136 18.66 -15.55 0.42
N VAL A 137 18.24 -14.78 1.42
CA VAL A 137 16.87 -14.71 1.89
C VAL A 137 16.33 -13.32 1.58
N LEU A 138 15.30 -13.23 0.73
CA LEU A 138 14.49 -12.03 0.58
C LEU A 138 13.24 -12.18 1.43
N ALA A 139 12.84 -11.14 2.16
CA ALA A 139 11.60 -11.16 2.92
C ALA A 139 10.88 -9.82 2.87
N ARG A 140 9.54 -9.86 2.87
CA ARG A 140 8.66 -8.71 2.93
C ARG A 140 7.76 -8.81 4.15
N ASP A 141 7.55 -7.69 4.86
CA ASP A 141 6.76 -7.66 6.08
C ASP A 141 5.33 -8.19 5.91
N ARG A 142 4.69 -8.48 7.03
CA ARG A 142 3.41 -9.19 7.13
C ARG A 142 2.27 -8.57 6.32
N PHE A 143 2.27 -7.25 6.13
CA PHE A 143 1.23 -6.50 5.40
C PHE A 143 1.75 -5.82 4.14
N GLY A 144 3.04 -6.01 3.80
CA GLY A 144 3.66 -5.43 2.61
C GLY A 144 3.84 -3.91 2.67
N LYS A 145 4.10 -3.36 3.87
CA LYS A 145 4.33 -1.92 4.05
C LYS A 145 5.53 -1.42 3.29
N LYS A 146 6.57 -2.27 3.13
CA LYS A 146 7.73 -1.95 2.33
C LYS A 146 7.73 -2.73 1.03
N PRO A 147 7.98 -2.06 -0.11
CA PRO A 147 7.98 -2.72 -1.41
C PRO A 147 9.24 -3.55 -1.62
N LEU A 148 9.10 -4.66 -2.34
CA LEU A 148 10.20 -5.48 -2.82
C LEU A 148 9.81 -6.15 -4.15
N PHE A 149 10.56 -5.83 -5.20
CA PHE A 149 10.38 -6.37 -6.54
C PHE A 149 11.55 -7.26 -6.91
N TYR A 150 11.30 -8.30 -7.70
CA TYR A 150 12.35 -9.20 -8.16
C TYR A 150 12.08 -9.72 -9.57
N HIS A 151 13.16 -10.07 -10.26
CA HIS A 151 13.15 -10.82 -11.51
C HIS A 151 14.13 -12.01 -11.38
N ALA A 152 13.70 -13.18 -11.85
CA ALA A 152 14.49 -14.41 -11.83
C ALA A 152 14.54 -15.02 -13.22
N ASP A 153 15.73 -15.37 -13.66
CA ASP A 153 15.98 -16.04 -14.95
C ASP A 153 17.10 -17.10 -14.79
N SER A 154 17.52 -17.72 -15.89
CA SER A 154 18.60 -18.73 -15.90
C SER A 154 19.97 -18.18 -15.46
N ARG A 155 20.17 -16.87 -15.44
CA ARG A 155 21.41 -16.21 -14.99
C ARG A 155 21.40 -15.97 -13.48
N GLY A 156 20.20 -15.86 -12.86
CA GLY A 156 20.07 -15.62 -11.42
C GLY A 156 18.89 -14.72 -11.06
N LEU A 157 18.99 -14.13 -9.89
CA LEU A 157 18.00 -13.23 -9.30
C LEU A 157 18.52 -11.79 -9.29
N VAL A 158 17.64 -10.83 -9.53
CA VAL A 158 17.85 -9.40 -9.27
C VAL A 158 16.64 -8.86 -8.52
N PHE A 159 16.85 -7.96 -7.55
CA PHE A 159 15.80 -7.38 -6.74
C PHE A 159 16.07 -5.91 -6.40
N ALA A 160 15.01 -5.15 -6.14
CA ALA A 160 15.09 -3.76 -5.68
C ALA A 160 13.83 -3.35 -4.92
N SER A 161 13.94 -2.28 -4.12
CA SER A 161 12.80 -1.65 -3.43
C SER A 161 11.83 -0.96 -4.39
N GLU A 162 12.29 -0.51 -5.56
CA GLU A 162 11.45 0.18 -6.55
C GLU A 162 11.56 -0.46 -7.92
N LEU A 163 10.44 -0.50 -8.63
CA LEU A 163 10.35 -1.09 -9.96
C LEU A 163 11.16 -0.30 -11.00
N GLY A 164 11.17 1.04 -10.89
CA GLY A 164 12.00 1.90 -11.71
C GLY A 164 13.49 1.63 -11.53
N ALA A 165 13.93 1.43 -10.28
CA ALA A 165 15.30 1.05 -9.97
C ALA A 165 15.65 -0.36 -10.50
N LEU A 166 14.76 -1.32 -10.32
CA LEU A 166 14.94 -2.67 -10.85
C LEU A 166 15.13 -2.67 -12.38
N ALA A 167 14.45 -1.78 -13.09
CA ALA A 167 14.57 -1.62 -14.54
C ALA A 167 15.97 -1.14 -14.98
N GLU A 168 16.70 -0.41 -14.11
CA GLU A 168 18.09 0.02 -14.36
C GLU A 168 19.11 -1.12 -14.23
N SER A 169 18.68 -2.31 -13.76
CA SER A 169 19.54 -3.50 -13.76
C SER A 169 19.90 -3.99 -15.18
N GLY A 170 19.04 -3.73 -16.18
CA GLY A 170 19.19 -4.25 -17.53
C GLY A 170 18.99 -5.77 -17.64
N ARG A 171 18.38 -6.42 -16.60
CA ARG A 171 18.26 -7.88 -16.52
C ARG A 171 17.03 -8.44 -17.20
N PHE A 172 16.05 -7.63 -17.55
CA PHE A 172 14.82 -8.02 -18.23
C PHE A 172 14.44 -7.02 -19.33
N GLU A 173 13.69 -7.49 -20.30
CA GLU A 173 13.11 -6.63 -21.31
C GLU A 173 11.89 -5.88 -20.74
N ARG A 174 11.78 -4.60 -21.04
CA ARG A 174 10.65 -3.77 -20.57
C ARG A 174 9.40 -4.05 -21.41
N ARG A 175 8.88 -5.28 -21.33
CA ARG A 175 7.62 -5.68 -21.98
C ARG A 175 6.45 -5.52 -21.00
N PRO A 176 5.31 -4.94 -21.44
CA PRO A 176 4.16 -4.78 -20.57
C PRO A 176 3.48 -6.14 -20.30
N ASP A 177 3.17 -6.43 -19.03
CA ASP A 177 2.31 -7.54 -18.63
C ASP A 177 0.85 -7.13 -18.82
N ILE A 178 0.23 -7.63 -19.89
CA ILE A 178 -1.12 -7.23 -20.32
C ILE A 178 -2.19 -7.64 -19.31
N ASP A 179 -2.01 -8.75 -18.58
CA ASP A 179 -2.95 -9.18 -17.52
C ASP A 179 -2.89 -8.23 -16.32
N ALA A 180 -1.69 -7.76 -15.97
CA ALA A 180 -1.49 -6.72 -14.96
C ALA A 180 -2.10 -5.37 -15.38
N ILE A 181 -2.02 -5.01 -16.66
CA ILE A 181 -2.65 -3.80 -17.21
C ILE A 181 -4.18 -3.88 -17.13
N ASP A 182 -4.81 -5.03 -17.47
CA ASP A 182 -6.26 -5.19 -17.28
C ASP A 182 -6.66 -5.05 -15.81
N ALA A 183 -5.87 -5.64 -14.90
CA ALA A 183 -6.12 -5.52 -13.47
C ALA A 183 -5.97 -4.07 -12.97
N PHE A 184 -4.95 -3.35 -13.44
CA PHE A 184 -4.80 -1.92 -13.15
C PHE A 184 -6.00 -1.09 -13.60
N LEU A 185 -6.49 -1.29 -14.80
CA LEU A 185 -7.67 -0.57 -15.31
C LEU A 185 -8.92 -0.85 -14.46
N SER A 186 -9.03 -2.04 -13.88
CA SER A 186 -10.08 -2.36 -12.93
C SER A 186 -9.92 -1.65 -11.60
N LEU A 187 -8.72 -1.69 -11.01
CA LEU A 187 -8.45 -1.39 -9.60
C LEU A 187 -7.76 -0.05 -9.36
N GLN A 188 -7.18 0.58 -10.40
CA GLN A 188 -6.28 1.74 -10.38
C GLN A 188 -4.89 1.47 -9.77
N TYR A 189 -4.58 0.21 -9.46
CA TYR A 189 -3.26 -0.28 -9.05
C TYR A 189 -3.01 -1.67 -9.65
N VAL A 190 -1.76 -2.09 -9.72
CA VAL A 190 -1.40 -3.45 -10.14
C VAL A 190 -1.37 -4.36 -8.91
N PRO A 191 -2.23 -5.40 -8.81
CA PRO A 191 -2.28 -6.26 -7.63
C PRO A 191 -1.10 -7.25 -7.58
N SER A 192 -0.60 -7.52 -6.37
CA SER A 192 0.42 -8.55 -6.10
C SER A 192 -0.06 -9.95 -6.53
N PRO A 193 0.81 -10.83 -7.07
CA PRO A 193 2.26 -10.68 -7.24
C PRO A 193 2.67 -10.03 -8.58
N TRP A 194 1.74 -9.54 -9.37
CA TRP A 194 2.02 -8.95 -10.68
C TRP A 194 2.75 -7.61 -10.55
N THR A 195 3.47 -7.26 -11.61
CA THR A 195 3.92 -5.91 -11.92
C THR A 195 3.51 -5.57 -13.34
N ALA A 196 3.65 -4.32 -13.73
CA ALA A 196 3.36 -3.91 -15.11
C ALA A 196 4.37 -4.46 -16.15
N PHE A 197 5.43 -5.18 -15.74
CA PHE A 197 6.42 -5.79 -16.62
C PHE A 197 6.34 -7.31 -16.61
N GLU A 198 6.38 -7.94 -17.79
CA GLU A 198 6.45 -9.40 -17.92
C GLU A 198 7.68 -9.98 -17.21
N GLY A 199 7.48 -11.06 -16.45
CA GLY A 199 8.56 -11.77 -15.77
C GLY A 199 9.12 -11.06 -14.53
N VAL A 200 8.62 -9.88 -14.18
CA VAL A 200 8.94 -9.18 -12.93
C VAL A 200 7.79 -9.39 -11.94
N ARG A 201 8.11 -9.60 -10.67
CA ARG A 201 7.12 -9.89 -9.63
C ARG A 201 7.33 -9.03 -8.39
N LYS A 202 6.22 -8.70 -7.70
CA LYS A 202 6.24 -8.24 -6.31
C LYS A 202 6.44 -9.45 -5.42
N LEU A 203 7.34 -9.38 -4.43
CA LEU A 203 7.33 -10.38 -3.35
C LEU A 203 6.05 -10.13 -2.52
N PRO A 204 5.14 -11.10 -2.39
CA PRO A 204 3.89 -10.88 -1.68
C PRO A 204 4.10 -10.56 -0.20
N ALA A 205 3.16 -9.83 0.40
CA ALA A 205 3.15 -9.53 1.83
C ALA A 205 3.20 -10.82 2.68
N GLY A 206 4.00 -10.82 3.75
CA GLY A 206 4.19 -11.98 4.62
C GLY A 206 4.85 -13.17 3.94
N CYS A 207 5.63 -12.93 2.88
CA CYS A 207 6.37 -13.97 2.17
C CYS A 207 7.89 -13.77 2.25
N ARG A 208 8.59 -14.90 2.19
CA ARG A 208 10.04 -14.99 1.99
C ARG A 208 10.36 -15.71 0.68
N LEU A 209 11.50 -15.41 0.09
CA LEU A 209 12.08 -16.12 -1.05
C LEU A 209 13.49 -16.57 -0.66
N VAL A 210 13.74 -17.85 -0.64
CA VAL A 210 15.05 -18.42 -0.29
C VAL A 210 15.73 -18.92 -1.56
N CYS A 211 16.94 -18.42 -1.80
CA CYS A 211 17.81 -18.90 -2.86
C CYS A 211 19.03 -19.54 -2.21
N GLU A 212 19.34 -20.78 -2.54
CA GLU A 212 20.45 -21.53 -1.92
C GLU A 212 21.16 -22.42 -2.93
N ALA A 213 22.48 -22.42 -2.86
CA ALA A 213 23.33 -23.27 -3.69
C ALA A 213 23.00 -23.21 -5.21
N GLY A 214 22.74 -22.01 -5.73
CA GLY A 214 22.41 -21.77 -7.14
C GLY A 214 20.97 -22.11 -7.53
N ARG A 215 20.10 -22.42 -6.58
CA ARG A 215 18.68 -22.64 -6.81
C ARG A 215 17.87 -21.45 -6.30
N ILE A 216 17.02 -20.90 -7.15
CA ILE A 216 16.05 -19.87 -6.77
C ILE A 216 14.76 -20.60 -6.37
N GLY A 217 14.31 -20.40 -5.12
CA GLY A 217 13.06 -20.98 -4.62
C GLY A 217 11.83 -20.23 -5.11
N GLU A 218 10.67 -20.71 -4.69
CA GLU A 218 9.41 -19.99 -4.88
C GLU A 218 9.08 -19.15 -3.62
N PRO A 219 8.31 -18.06 -3.74
CA PRO A 219 7.83 -17.31 -2.58
C PRO A 219 7.05 -18.19 -1.61
N GLU A 220 7.52 -18.28 -0.38
CA GLU A 220 6.92 -19.05 0.71
C GLU A 220 6.28 -18.10 1.71
N ARG A 221 5.02 -18.36 2.07
CA ARG A 221 4.29 -17.55 3.06
C ARG A 221 4.72 -17.94 4.47
N TYR A 222 5.35 -17.02 5.19
CA TYR A 222 5.69 -17.20 6.61
C TYR A 222 4.61 -16.63 7.55
N PHE A 223 3.74 -15.73 7.05
CA PHE A 223 2.67 -15.14 7.86
C PHE A 223 1.35 -15.10 7.10
N GLN A 224 0.26 -15.44 7.79
CA GLN A 224 -1.13 -15.25 7.34
C GLN A 224 -1.96 -14.70 8.48
N LEU A 225 -2.68 -13.59 8.24
CA LEU A 225 -3.63 -13.06 9.21
C LEU A 225 -4.81 -14.04 9.38
N ARG A 226 -5.12 -14.41 10.62
CA ARG A 226 -6.12 -15.43 10.95
C ARG A 226 -7.40 -14.77 11.48
N PHE A 227 -8.54 -15.16 10.90
CA PHE A 227 -9.88 -14.68 11.29
C PHE A 227 -10.74 -15.78 11.91
N ASP A 228 -10.21 -16.97 12.05
CA ASP A 228 -10.91 -18.16 12.58
C ASP A 228 -10.82 -18.32 14.11
N GLN A 229 -10.26 -17.33 14.79
CA GLN A 229 -10.13 -17.31 16.25
C GLN A 229 -10.88 -16.10 16.83
N PRO A 230 -12.23 -16.09 16.81
CA PRO A 230 -12.99 -14.95 17.30
C PRO A 230 -12.79 -14.77 18.81
N THR A 231 -12.49 -13.56 19.22
CA THR A 231 -12.41 -13.22 20.63
C THR A 231 -13.80 -13.08 21.23
N THR A 232 -13.94 -13.45 22.50
CA THR A 232 -15.15 -13.28 23.29
C THR A 232 -15.02 -12.11 24.24
N GLY A 233 -16.14 -11.50 24.63
CA GLY A 233 -16.20 -10.39 25.57
C GLY A 233 -17.27 -9.37 25.18
N SER A 234 -17.60 -8.50 26.11
CA SER A 234 -18.49 -7.37 25.88
C SER A 234 -17.80 -6.30 25.01
N LEU A 235 -18.58 -5.42 24.40
CA LEU A 235 -18.02 -4.29 23.65
C LEU A 235 -17.07 -3.46 24.51
N THR A 236 -17.39 -3.24 25.80
CA THR A 236 -16.55 -2.47 26.73
C THR A 236 -15.19 -3.14 26.93
N GLU A 237 -15.15 -4.43 27.28
CA GLU A 237 -13.88 -5.16 27.48
C GLU A 237 -13.02 -5.17 26.23
N LEU A 238 -13.64 -5.37 25.06
CA LEU A 238 -12.88 -5.36 23.79
C LEU A 238 -12.42 -3.95 23.42
N THR A 239 -13.17 -2.91 23.79
CA THR A 239 -12.75 -1.51 23.61
C THR A 239 -11.54 -1.18 24.46
N GLU A 240 -11.49 -1.61 25.72
CA GLU A 240 -10.33 -1.43 26.62
C GLU A 240 -9.09 -2.15 26.08
N ARG A 241 -9.25 -3.38 25.62
CA ARG A 241 -8.15 -4.13 24.98
C ARG A 241 -7.66 -3.46 23.71
N LEU A 242 -8.57 -2.97 22.85
CA LEU A 242 -8.20 -2.25 21.63
C LEU A 242 -7.48 -0.94 21.96
N HIS A 243 -7.93 -0.22 22.99
CA HIS A 243 -7.25 1.00 23.44
C HIS A 243 -5.78 0.71 23.79
N ALA A 244 -5.52 -0.32 24.60
CA ALA A 244 -4.16 -0.71 24.96
C ALA A 244 -3.32 -1.13 23.72
N GLN A 245 -3.91 -1.83 22.75
CA GLN A 245 -3.23 -2.20 21.51
C GLN A 245 -2.87 -0.98 20.65
N VAL A 246 -3.77 0.01 20.53
CA VAL A 246 -3.51 1.24 19.77
C VAL A 246 -2.43 2.07 20.48
N GLU A 247 -2.51 2.19 21.80
CA GLU A 247 -1.52 2.89 22.62
C GLU A 247 -0.12 2.30 22.45
N ASP A 248 0.01 0.97 22.54
CA ASP A 248 1.28 0.27 22.35
C ASP A 248 1.80 0.40 20.91
N ALA A 249 0.93 0.23 19.91
CA ALA A 249 1.30 0.37 18.50
C ALA A 249 1.83 1.77 18.16
N VAL A 250 1.29 2.81 18.79
CA VAL A 250 1.81 4.19 18.70
C VAL A 250 3.14 4.31 19.44
N ARG A 251 3.22 3.83 20.68
CA ARG A 251 4.40 3.92 21.55
C ARG A 251 5.65 3.36 20.87
N VAL A 252 5.58 2.16 20.33
CA VAL A 252 6.74 1.51 19.69
C VAL A 252 7.18 2.23 18.42
N ARG A 253 6.29 2.99 17.76
CA ARG A 253 6.57 3.76 16.55
C ARG A 253 7.03 5.19 16.80
N MET A 254 7.04 5.63 18.07
CA MET A 254 7.58 6.95 18.42
C MET A 254 9.09 6.92 18.68
N VAL A 255 9.74 5.75 18.67
CA VAL A 255 11.20 5.63 18.81
C VAL A 255 11.87 6.18 17.55
N SER A 256 12.69 7.23 17.70
CA SER A 256 13.39 7.89 16.60
C SER A 256 14.48 8.81 17.14
N ASP A 257 15.65 8.84 16.52
CA ASP A 257 16.77 9.76 16.82
C ASP A 257 16.68 11.06 15.99
N VAL A 258 15.64 11.17 15.12
CA VAL A 258 15.37 12.35 14.29
C VAL A 258 13.99 12.93 14.59
N PRO A 259 13.69 14.19 14.20
CA PRO A 259 12.38 14.80 14.42
C PRO A 259 11.23 13.97 13.86
N LEU A 260 10.20 13.76 14.71
CA LEU A 260 9.03 12.95 14.44
C LEU A 260 7.76 13.80 14.60
N GLY A 261 6.76 13.55 13.73
CA GLY A 261 5.46 14.19 13.71
C GLY A 261 4.33 13.25 13.30
N ALA A 262 3.19 13.82 12.92
CA ALA A 262 2.04 13.05 12.43
C ALA A 262 1.27 13.79 11.33
N PHE A 263 0.63 13.06 10.44
CA PHE A 263 -0.40 13.58 9.56
C PHE A 263 -1.71 13.77 10.33
N LEU A 264 -2.36 14.91 10.15
CA LEU A 264 -3.61 15.25 10.82
C LEU A 264 -4.65 15.77 9.82
N SER A 265 -5.58 14.92 9.40
CA SER A 265 -6.70 15.30 8.53
C SER A 265 -7.95 15.75 9.30
N GLY A 266 -7.97 15.59 10.63
CA GLY A 266 -9.18 15.74 11.43
C GLY A 266 -10.21 14.65 11.18
N GLY A 267 -9.84 13.54 10.53
CA GLY A 267 -10.60 12.29 10.48
C GLY A 267 -10.44 11.51 11.78
N LEU A 268 -11.30 10.51 12.01
CA LEU A 268 -11.28 9.67 13.22
C LEU A 268 -9.89 9.07 13.48
N ASP A 269 -9.30 8.48 12.43
CA ASP A 269 -8.09 7.66 12.52
C ASP A 269 -6.84 8.50 12.83
N SER A 270 -6.57 9.51 12.01
CA SER A 270 -5.45 10.43 12.21
C SER A 270 -5.57 11.19 13.54
N SER A 271 -6.78 11.57 13.93
CA SER A 271 -7.04 12.24 15.21
C SER A 271 -6.78 11.32 16.40
N LEU A 272 -7.13 10.03 16.30
CA LEU A 272 -6.84 9.04 17.34
C LEU A 272 -5.33 8.83 17.50
N ILE A 273 -4.58 8.71 16.39
CA ILE A 273 -3.12 8.59 16.41
C ILE A 273 -2.49 9.81 17.09
N VAL A 274 -2.89 11.03 16.69
CA VAL A 274 -2.37 12.27 17.29
C VAL A 274 -2.71 12.37 18.78
N ALA A 275 -3.92 11.96 19.19
CA ALA A 275 -4.31 11.91 20.59
C ALA A 275 -3.41 10.96 21.40
N MET A 276 -3.18 9.74 20.89
CA MET A 276 -2.30 8.75 21.54
C MET A 276 -0.84 9.23 21.62
N MET A 277 -0.34 9.88 20.57
CA MET A 277 1.01 10.47 20.59
C MET A 277 1.12 11.58 21.64
N ALA A 278 0.15 12.49 21.69
CA ALA A 278 0.16 13.63 22.63
C ALA A 278 0.09 13.17 24.10
N MET A 279 -0.62 12.08 24.39
CA MET A 279 -0.70 11.49 25.72
C MET A 279 0.63 10.83 26.16
N GLN A 280 1.47 10.43 25.23
CA GLN A 280 2.74 9.74 25.47
C GLN A 280 3.97 10.66 25.30
N SER A 281 3.78 11.87 24.80
CA SER A 281 4.85 12.83 24.56
C SER A 281 4.92 13.91 25.65
N SER A 282 6.12 14.25 26.10
CA SER A 282 6.37 15.39 26.99
C SER A 282 6.49 16.73 26.26
N GLN A 283 6.56 16.70 24.91
CA GLN A 283 6.68 17.89 24.06
C GLN A 283 5.47 17.96 23.12
N PRO A 284 5.08 19.16 22.66
CA PRO A 284 4.04 19.29 21.64
C PRO A 284 4.36 18.45 20.41
N VAL A 285 3.42 17.59 20.00
CA VAL A 285 3.55 16.76 18.79
C VAL A 285 3.46 17.67 17.57
N LYS A 286 4.43 17.58 16.65
CA LYS A 286 4.34 18.25 15.37
C LYS A 286 3.29 17.59 14.49
N THR A 287 2.33 18.35 13.99
CA THR A 287 1.26 17.81 13.13
C THR A 287 1.17 18.59 11.82
N PHE A 288 0.88 17.87 10.73
CA PHE A 288 0.89 18.42 9.39
C PHE A 288 -0.43 18.12 8.69
N SER A 289 -0.98 19.16 8.04
CA SER A 289 -2.21 19.07 7.25
C SER A 289 -2.05 19.75 5.90
N VAL A 290 -2.67 19.18 4.88
CA VAL A 290 -2.80 19.81 3.56
C VAL A 290 -4.26 20.16 3.30
N GLY A 291 -4.50 21.37 2.82
CA GLY A 291 -5.77 21.85 2.31
C GLY A 291 -5.66 22.24 0.84
N PHE A 292 -6.81 22.39 0.20
CA PHE A 292 -6.92 22.84 -1.17
C PHE A 292 -7.74 24.13 -1.21
N THR A 293 -7.56 24.94 -2.24
CA THR A 293 -8.30 26.21 -2.46
C THR A 293 -9.81 25.99 -2.54
N SER A 294 -10.26 24.80 -2.96
CA SER A 294 -11.68 24.42 -2.95
C SER A 294 -12.14 24.11 -1.52
N LYS A 295 -13.02 24.94 -0.98
CA LYS A 295 -13.55 24.84 0.39
C LYS A 295 -14.28 23.52 0.66
N ASP A 296 -14.89 22.91 -0.36
CA ASP A 296 -15.65 21.67 -0.23
C ASP A 296 -14.79 20.45 0.11
N PHE A 297 -13.48 20.53 -0.15
CA PHE A 297 -12.52 19.46 0.12
C PHE A 297 -11.55 19.78 1.27
N SER A 298 -11.70 20.93 1.94
CA SER A 298 -10.78 21.33 3.02
C SER A 298 -11.14 20.67 4.34
N GLU A 299 -10.23 19.88 4.89
CA GLU A 299 -10.34 19.23 6.20
C GLU A 299 -9.69 20.05 7.33
N LEU A 300 -9.01 21.16 7.02
CA LEU A 300 -8.25 21.98 7.96
C LEU A 300 -9.04 22.41 9.22
N PRO A 301 -10.33 22.79 9.15
CA PRO A 301 -11.07 23.16 10.35
C PRO A 301 -11.22 22.01 11.37
N TYR A 302 -11.25 20.78 10.92
CA TYR A 302 -11.32 19.59 11.79
C TYR A 302 -9.95 19.23 12.36
N ALA A 303 -8.90 19.34 11.55
CA ALA A 303 -7.52 19.18 12.01
C ALA A 303 -7.21 20.17 13.12
N LYS A 304 -7.60 21.44 12.94
CA LYS A 304 -7.42 22.49 13.94
C LYS A 304 -8.13 22.19 15.27
N MET A 305 -9.35 21.63 15.25
CA MET A 305 -10.05 21.24 16.50
C MET A 305 -9.25 20.23 17.31
N VAL A 306 -8.58 19.28 16.67
CA VAL A 306 -7.76 18.26 17.33
C VAL A 306 -6.46 18.88 17.82
N SER A 307 -5.82 19.69 16.98
CA SER A 307 -4.63 20.43 17.33
C SER A 307 -4.84 21.32 18.57
N ASP A 308 -5.92 22.11 18.61
CA ASP A 308 -6.25 22.98 19.75
C ASP A 308 -6.52 22.17 21.03
N ARG A 309 -7.15 20.99 20.91
CA ARG A 309 -7.43 20.11 22.07
C ARG A 309 -6.17 19.53 22.70
N TYR A 310 -5.20 19.15 21.89
CA TYR A 310 -3.98 18.46 22.33
C TYR A 310 -2.75 19.37 22.40
N GLY A 311 -2.88 20.65 22.03
CA GLY A 311 -1.78 21.62 22.04
C GLY A 311 -0.64 21.22 21.12
N THR A 312 -0.95 20.68 19.93
CA THR A 312 0.10 20.26 18.98
C THR A 312 0.74 21.46 18.30
N ASP A 313 2.01 21.33 17.90
CA ASP A 313 2.70 22.25 17.00
C ASP A 313 2.21 21.99 15.57
N HIS A 314 1.14 22.68 15.18
CA HIS A 314 0.35 22.38 13.99
C HIS A 314 0.73 23.23 12.79
N HIS A 315 1.06 22.57 11.69
CA HIS A 315 1.47 23.16 10.43
C HIS A 315 0.46 22.86 9.33
N GLU A 316 -0.06 23.91 8.70
CA GLU A 316 -1.03 23.80 7.58
C GLU A 316 -0.43 24.37 6.30
N ILE A 317 -0.68 23.69 5.19
CA ILE A 317 -0.40 24.22 3.85
C ILE A 317 -1.67 24.13 2.99
N VAL A 318 -1.91 25.20 2.22
CA VAL A 318 -2.93 25.18 1.17
C VAL A 318 -2.21 25.07 -0.18
N VAL A 319 -2.48 24.01 -0.90
CA VAL A 319 -1.82 23.70 -2.18
C VAL A 319 -2.75 24.00 -3.35
N GLU A 320 -2.20 24.60 -4.37
CA GLU A 320 -2.77 24.68 -5.70
C GLU A 320 -1.90 23.83 -6.63
N PRO A 321 -2.34 22.59 -6.97
CA PRO A 321 -1.49 21.63 -7.64
C PRO A 321 -1.15 22.06 -9.07
N ASP A 322 0.15 22.14 -9.40
CA ASP A 322 0.61 22.16 -10.78
C ASP A 322 0.68 20.72 -11.30
N MET A 323 -0.43 20.28 -11.90
CA MET A 323 -0.56 18.91 -12.39
C MET A 323 0.40 18.58 -13.52
N ALA A 324 0.71 19.56 -14.37
CA ALA A 324 1.62 19.35 -15.50
C ALA A 324 3.05 19.07 -15.05
N ALA A 325 3.49 19.70 -13.96
CA ALA A 325 4.81 19.49 -13.38
C ALA A 325 4.91 18.18 -12.58
N VAL A 326 3.86 17.83 -11.82
CA VAL A 326 3.90 16.70 -10.86
C VAL A 326 3.66 15.34 -11.52
N ILE A 327 2.77 15.26 -12.51
CA ILE A 327 2.42 13.97 -13.14
C ILE A 327 3.65 13.22 -13.69
N PRO A 328 4.61 13.82 -14.40
CA PRO A 328 5.78 13.09 -14.89
C PRO A 328 6.69 12.55 -13.79
N GLU A 329 6.85 13.26 -12.67
CA GLU A 329 7.61 12.78 -11.51
C GLU A 329 6.88 11.64 -10.83
N PHE A 330 5.58 11.79 -10.62
CA PHE A 330 4.69 10.79 -10.06
C PHE A 330 4.79 9.46 -10.82
N VAL A 331 4.62 9.49 -12.15
CA VAL A 331 4.72 8.29 -13.00
C VAL A 331 6.08 7.60 -12.84
N ARG A 332 7.17 8.38 -12.79
CA ARG A 332 8.52 7.81 -12.63
C ARG A 332 8.73 7.13 -11.28
N HIS A 333 8.26 7.74 -10.18
CA HIS A 333 8.44 7.19 -8.84
C HIS A 333 7.60 5.95 -8.61
N TYR A 334 6.36 5.90 -9.11
CA TYR A 334 5.53 4.71 -8.98
C TYR A 334 6.08 3.53 -9.81
N GLY A 335 6.76 3.79 -10.94
CA GLY A 335 7.41 2.75 -11.76
C GLY A 335 6.45 1.82 -12.49
N GLU A 336 5.19 1.77 -12.09
CA GLU A 336 4.07 1.08 -12.75
C GLU A 336 2.84 1.99 -12.81
N PRO A 337 1.83 1.68 -13.64
CA PRO A 337 0.61 2.47 -13.69
C PRO A 337 -0.06 2.52 -12.31
N PHE A 338 -0.34 3.72 -11.84
CA PHE A 338 -1.02 3.97 -10.57
C PHE A 338 -1.97 5.15 -10.72
N ALA A 339 -3.24 5.00 -10.32
CA ALA A 339 -4.28 5.99 -10.60
C ALA A 339 -5.19 6.32 -9.41
N ASP A 340 -4.86 5.89 -8.17
CA ASP A 340 -5.56 6.42 -6.99
C ASP A 340 -5.29 7.93 -6.88
N SER A 341 -6.32 8.73 -7.10
CA SER A 341 -6.23 10.19 -7.11
C SER A 341 -5.79 10.77 -5.76
N SER A 342 -5.98 10.05 -4.65
CA SER A 342 -5.54 10.47 -3.33
C SER A 342 -4.02 10.42 -3.15
N ALA A 343 -3.29 9.83 -4.08
CA ALA A 343 -1.83 9.82 -4.08
C ALA A 343 -1.23 11.23 -4.29
N LEU A 344 -1.89 12.08 -5.08
CA LEU A 344 -1.44 13.46 -5.30
C LEU A 344 -1.47 14.33 -4.04
N PRO A 345 -2.60 14.42 -3.28
CA PRO A 345 -2.57 15.13 -2.01
C PRO A 345 -1.61 14.49 -0.99
N THR A 346 -1.43 13.16 -1.03
CA THR A 346 -0.43 12.48 -0.19
C THR A 346 0.99 12.92 -0.57
N TRP A 347 1.29 13.05 -1.85
CA TRP A 347 2.56 13.56 -2.36
C TRP A 347 2.90 14.94 -1.80
N TYR A 348 1.98 15.92 -1.95
CA TYR A 348 2.19 17.27 -1.44
C TYR A 348 2.26 17.33 0.09
N LEU A 349 1.45 16.52 0.79
CA LEU A 349 1.51 16.40 2.24
C LEU A 349 2.89 15.90 2.69
N CYS A 350 3.42 14.87 2.03
CA CYS A 350 4.74 14.32 2.33
C CYS A 350 5.87 15.33 2.04
N GLN A 351 5.82 16.01 0.90
CA GLN A 351 6.76 17.06 0.53
C GLN A 351 6.82 18.16 1.59
N TYR A 352 5.66 18.65 2.02
CA TYR A 352 5.58 19.68 3.04
C TYR A 352 6.04 19.17 4.42
N THR A 353 5.58 18.00 4.83
CA THR A 353 5.92 17.40 6.12
C THR A 353 7.42 17.20 6.27
N ARG A 354 8.11 16.83 5.20
CA ARG A 354 9.58 16.65 5.21
C ARG A 354 10.34 17.92 5.56
N THR A 355 9.77 19.11 5.35
CA THR A 355 10.41 20.36 5.77
C THR A 355 10.51 20.51 7.29
N GLY A 356 9.68 19.82 8.07
CA GLY A 356 9.63 19.92 9.53
C GLY A 356 10.07 18.69 10.29
N VAL A 357 9.96 17.48 9.67
CA VAL A 357 10.28 16.20 10.30
C VAL A 357 10.82 15.20 9.28
N THR A 358 11.49 14.15 9.75
CA THR A 358 11.97 13.03 8.92
C THR A 358 11.07 11.80 9.05
N VAL A 359 10.31 11.70 10.14
CA VAL A 359 9.37 10.60 10.42
C VAL A 359 7.98 11.18 10.69
N ALA A 360 6.94 10.57 10.14
CA ALA A 360 5.55 10.91 10.42
C ALA A 360 4.69 9.67 10.70
N LEU A 361 3.80 9.75 11.70
CA LEU A 361 2.78 8.73 11.92
C LEU A 361 1.52 9.07 11.13
N SER A 362 0.86 8.04 10.59
CA SER A 362 -0.39 8.17 9.83
C SER A 362 -1.51 7.30 10.41
N GLY A 363 -2.75 7.61 10.01
CA GLY A 363 -3.94 6.84 10.40
C GLY A 363 -4.36 5.75 9.43
N ASP A 364 -3.50 5.36 8.48
CA ASP A 364 -3.82 4.37 7.45
C ASP A 364 -4.03 2.97 8.04
N GLY A 365 -4.89 2.17 7.39
CA GLY A 365 -5.22 0.79 7.77
C GLY A 365 -6.45 0.64 8.68
N ALA A 366 -6.97 1.73 9.25
CA ALA A 366 -8.14 1.68 10.12
C ALA A 366 -9.43 1.25 9.39
N ASP A 367 -9.58 1.65 8.16
CA ASP A 367 -10.77 1.34 7.36
C ASP A 367 -10.85 -0.16 7.03
N GLU A 368 -9.73 -0.75 6.69
CA GLU A 368 -9.59 -2.16 6.34
C GLU A 368 -9.65 -3.06 7.58
N ALA A 369 -9.11 -2.62 8.72
CA ALA A 369 -9.16 -3.38 9.97
C ALA A 369 -10.54 -3.34 10.66
N PHE A 370 -11.26 -2.20 10.57
CA PHE A 370 -12.45 -1.91 11.36
C PHE A 370 -13.70 -1.56 10.52
N ALA A 371 -13.75 -1.97 9.26
CA ALA A 371 -14.90 -1.79 8.35
C ALA A 371 -15.32 -0.33 8.16
N GLY A 372 -14.38 0.55 7.78
CA GLY A 372 -14.63 1.97 7.63
C GLY A 372 -15.29 2.38 6.31
N TYR A 373 -15.18 1.59 5.25
CA TYR A 373 -15.72 1.91 3.94
C TYR A 373 -17.21 1.57 3.81
N ARG A 374 -17.95 2.38 3.05
CA ARG A 374 -19.38 2.15 2.78
C ARG A 374 -19.64 0.84 2.03
N ARG A 375 -18.68 0.34 1.25
CA ARG A 375 -18.81 -0.93 0.52
C ARG A 375 -19.12 -2.11 1.42
N TYR A 376 -18.63 -2.11 2.66
CA TYR A 376 -18.96 -3.16 3.64
C TYR A 376 -20.45 -3.09 4.09
N SER A 377 -20.97 -1.89 4.33
CA SER A 377 -22.39 -1.70 4.67
C SER A 377 -23.30 -2.10 3.51
N HIS A 378 -22.93 -1.78 2.26
CA HIS A 378 -23.67 -2.16 1.06
C HIS A 378 -23.69 -3.69 0.89
N SER A 379 -22.56 -4.37 1.09
CA SER A 379 -22.47 -5.84 1.02
C SER A 379 -23.32 -6.52 2.09
N ARG A 380 -23.33 -6.00 3.32
CA ARG A 380 -24.20 -6.48 4.41
C ARG A 380 -25.67 -6.32 4.06
N THR A 381 -26.07 -5.16 3.52
CA THR A 381 -27.45 -4.90 3.09
C THR A 381 -27.87 -5.85 1.97
N ALA A 382 -27.02 -6.05 0.96
CA ALA A 382 -27.29 -6.99 -0.13
C ALA A 382 -27.48 -8.42 0.39
N ARG A 383 -26.67 -8.86 1.36
CA ARG A 383 -26.83 -10.17 1.98
C ARG A 383 -28.16 -10.31 2.69
N ALA A 384 -28.59 -9.32 3.49
CA ALA A 384 -29.88 -9.31 4.15
C ALA A 384 -31.04 -9.40 3.15
N LEU A 385 -30.98 -8.65 2.05
CA LEU A 385 -31.99 -8.68 1.00
C LEU A 385 -32.05 -10.04 0.29
N ARG A 386 -30.91 -10.72 0.09
CA ARG A 386 -30.87 -12.07 -0.51
C ARG A 386 -31.45 -13.17 0.37
N GLN A 387 -31.52 -12.96 1.69
CA GLN A 387 -32.12 -13.90 2.64
C GLN A 387 -33.64 -13.79 2.74
N LEU A 388 -34.27 -12.85 2.02
CA LEU A 388 -35.72 -12.76 1.94
C LEU A 388 -36.30 -14.05 1.32
N PRO A 389 -37.49 -14.52 1.78
CA PRO A 389 -38.08 -15.78 1.32
C PRO A 389 -38.55 -15.75 -0.12
N GLY A 390 -38.50 -16.90 -0.79
CA GLY A 390 -39.07 -17.14 -2.12
C GLY A 390 -38.48 -16.28 -3.24
N PRO A 391 -39.29 -15.79 -4.19
CA PRO A 391 -38.83 -15.02 -5.35
C PRO A 391 -38.55 -13.55 -5.03
N LEU A 392 -38.74 -13.08 -3.79
CA LEU A 392 -38.61 -11.67 -3.40
C LEU A 392 -37.20 -11.08 -3.72
N PRO A 393 -36.07 -11.75 -3.46
CA PRO A 393 -34.77 -11.19 -3.81
C PRO A 393 -34.63 -10.93 -5.31
N THR A 394 -35.04 -11.87 -6.15
CA THR A 394 -34.96 -11.76 -7.61
C THR A 394 -35.91 -10.67 -8.14
N ALA A 395 -37.15 -10.59 -7.60
CA ALA A 395 -38.09 -9.56 -7.96
C ALA A 395 -37.57 -8.15 -7.58
N LEU A 396 -36.99 -8.01 -6.39
CA LEU A 396 -36.38 -6.77 -5.93
C LEU A 396 -35.16 -6.37 -6.80
N ALA A 397 -34.28 -7.31 -7.10
CA ALA A 397 -33.14 -7.09 -7.97
C ALA A 397 -33.59 -6.54 -9.34
N LYS A 398 -34.61 -7.18 -9.94
CA LYS A 398 -35.20 -6.74 -11.22
C LYS A 398 -35.83 -5.35 -11.13
N ALA A 399 -36.60 -5.09 -10.08
CA ALA A 399 -37.22 -3.80 -9.87
C ALA A 399 -36.20 -2.67 -9.72
N LEU A 400 -35.17 -2.86 -8.86
CA LEU A 400 -34.11 -1.88 -8.67
C LEU A 400 -33.27 -1.69 -9.95
N GLY A 401 -32.93 -2.78 -10.66
CA GLY A 401 -32.17 -2.75 -11.90
C GLY A 401 -32.91 -2.10 -13.09
N SER A 402 -34.25 -1.90 -12.99
CA SER A 402 -35.09 -1.34 -14.04
C SER A 402 -35.52 0.11 -13.79
N ILE A 403 -35.03 0.78 -12.74
CA ILE A 403 -35.42 2.16 -12.43
C ILE A 403 -35.03 3.11 -13.57
N PRO A 404 -35.97 3.80 -14.25
CA PRO A 404 -35.67 4.54 -15.48
C PRO A 404 -35.10 5.96 -15.24
N ILE A 405 -34.75 6.31 -14.01
CA ILE A 405 -34.31 7.66 -13.62
C ILE A 405 -32.77 7.74 -13.75
N PRO A 406 -32.19 8.65 -14.57
CA PRO A 406 -30.74 8.79 -14.71
C PRO A 406 -29.99 8.98 -13.37
N ALA A 407 -30.53 9.80 -12.48
CA ALA A 407 -29.99 10.04 -11.14
C ALA A 407 -29.97 8.80 -10.23
N ALA A 408 -30.61 7.68 -10.62
CA ALA A 408 -30.65 6.44 -9.87
C ALA A 408 -29.68 5.37 -10.42
N GLN A 409 -28.65 5.76 -11.16
CA GLN A 409 -27.70 4.81 -11.77
C GLN A 409 -27.07 3.87 -10.73
N GLN A 410 -26.61 4.40 -9.61
CA GLN A 410 -26.03 3.58 -8.54
C GLN A 410 -27.03 2.55 -7.98
N VAL A 411 -28.32 2.91 -7.87
CA VAL A 411 -29.36 1.98 -7.41
C VAL A 411 -29.62 0.90 -8.44
N ARG A 412 -29.61 1.23 -9.72
CA ARG A 412 -29.75 0.25 -10.82
C ARG A 412 -28.59 -0.74 -10.85
N ASP A 413 -27.37 -0.24 -10.74
CA ASP A 413 -26.17 -1.08 -10.74
C ASP A 413 -26.16 -1.98 -9.51
N TYR A 414 -26.52 -1.47 -8.36
CA TYR A 414 -26.74 -2.27 -7.15
C TYR A 414 -27.80 -3.36 -7.35
N GLY A 415 -28.95 -3.01 -7.95
CA GLY A 415 -30.03 -3.97 -8.27
C GLY A 415 -29.57 -5.07 -9.23
N ARG A 416 -28.87 -4.72 -10.30
CA ARG A 416 -28.35 -5.68 -11.29
C ARG A 416 -27.40 -6.68 -10.65
N ARG A 417 -26.51 -6.23 -9.75
CA ARG A 417 -25.51 -7.04 -9.08
C ARG A 417 -26.01 -7.76 -7.82
N LEU A 418 -27.23 -7.48 -7.36
CA LEU A 418 -27.76 -8.02 -6.08
C LEU A 418 -27.68 -9.54 -6.01
N MET A 419 -27.87 -10.25 -7.14
CA MET A 419 -27.88 -11.72 -7.21
C MET A 419 -26.51 -12.34 -7.51
N GLU A 420 -25.48 -11.55 -7.85
CA GLU A 420 -24.13 -12.03 -8.10
C GLU A 420 -23.47 -12.61 -6.83
N PRO A 421 -22.42 -13.46 -6.94
CA PRO A 421 -21.59 -13.87 -5.82
C PRO A 421 -21.05 -12.69 -5.02
N GLU A 422 -20.80 -12.86 -3.72
CA GLU A 422 -20.44 -11.74 -2.85
C GLU A 422 -19.14 -11.04 -3.24
N HIS A 423 -18.11 -11.80 -3.61
CA HIS A 423 -16.83 -11.24 -4.08
C HIS A 423 -16.99 -10.43 -5.38
N VAL A 424 -17.88 -10.86 -6.29
CA VAL A 424 -18.17 -10.12 -7.54
C VAL A 424 -18.90 -8.81 -7.25
N ARG A 425 -19.92 -8.85 -6.35
CA ARG A 425 -20.59 -7.62 -5.89
C ARG A 425 -19.63 -6.66 -5.21
N PHE A 426 -18.74 -7.20 -4.37
CA PHE A 426 -17.77 -6.41 -3.64
C PHE A 426 -16.75 -5.76 -4.58
N LEU A 427 -16.22 -6.54 -5.53
CA LEU A 427 -15.38 -6.01 -6.60
C LEU A 427 -16.11 -4.91 -7.38
N GLY A 428 -17.38 -5.10 -7.72
CA GLY A 428 -18.18 -4.09 -8.41
C GLY A 428 -18.41 -2.77 -7.64
N LEU A 429 -18.12 -2.76 -6.32
CA LEU A 429 -18.09 -1.54 -5.48
C LEU A 429 -16.68 -0.97 -5.30
N ALA A 430 -15.66 -1.75 -5.65
CA ALA A 430 -14.25 -1.39 -5.54
C ALA A 430 -13.63 -1.05 -6.91
N ALA A 431 -14.13 -1.64 -7.99
CA ALA A 431 -13.61 -1.43 -9.34
C ALA A 431 -13.99 -0.04 -9.88
N HIS A 432 -13.00 0.66 -10.43
CA HIS A 432 -13.16 1.97 -11.06
C HIS A 432 -13.64 1.87 -12.51
N ILE A 433 -13.14 0.87 -13.25
CA ILE A 433 -13.65 0.53 -14.59
C ILE A 433 -14.18 -0.91 -14.52
N PRO A 434 -15.50 -1.12 -14.49
CA PRO A 434 -16.10 -2.44 -14.52
C PRO A 434 -15.67 -3.25 -15.75
N HIS A 435 -15.70 -4.58 -15.65
CA HIS A 435 -15.25 -5.47 -16.73
C HIS A 435 -15.93 -5.18 -18.08
N GLU A 436 -17.24 -4.98 -18.09
CA GLU A 436 -18.00 -4.68 -19.31
C GLU A 436 -17.54 -3.37 -19.96
N ASP A 437 -17.24 -2.34 -19.16
CA ASP A 437 -16.75 -1.04 -19.62
C ASP A 437 -15.31 -1.20 -20.17
N ARG A 438 -14.43 -1.98 -19.50
CA ARG A 438 -13.06 -2.26 -19.99
C ARG A 438 -13.09 -2.95 -21.35
N VAL A 439 -13.90 -4.02 -21.49
CA VAL A 439 -14.06 -4.76 -22.75
C VAL A 439 -14.58 -3.86 -23.86
N ALA A 440 -15.47 -2.92 -23.55
CA ALA A 440 -15.97 -1.95 -24.54
C ALA A 440 -14.88 -0.99 -25.04
N LEU A 441 -13.89 -0.65 -24.19
CA LEU A 441 -12.77 0.23 -24.57
C LEU A 441 -11.68 -0.49 -25.37
N TYR A 442 -11.56 -1.81 -25.25
CA TYR A 442 -10.47 -2.57 -25.87
C TYR A 442 -10.54 -2.68 -27.38
N GLY A 443 -9.37 -2.75 -28.03
CA GLY A 443 -9.22 -3.20 -29.41
C GLY A 443 -9.54 -4.69 -29.57
N PRO A 444 -9.68 -5.21 -30.81
CA PRO A 444 -10.17 -6.56 -31.06
C PRO A 444 -9.38 -7.68 -30.39
N ALA A 445 -8.04 -7.60 -30.39
CA ALA A 445 -7.17 -8.61 -29.77
C ALA A 445 -7.34 -8.66 -28.25
N MET A 446 -7.44 -7.49 -27.60
CA MET A 446 -7.66 -7.37 -26.17
C MET A 446 -9.06 -7.86 -25.76
N ARG A 447 -10.09 -7.57 -26.55
CA ARG A 447 -11.45 -8.10 -26.32
C ARG A 447 -11.50 -9.62 -26.29
N GLN A 448 -10.78 -10.27 -27.21
CA GLN A 448 -10.71 -11.73 -27.26
C GLN A 448 -9.96 -12.29 -26.05
N ARG A 449 -8.85 -11.66 -25.62
CA ARG A 449 -8.06 -12.08 -24.46
C ARG A 449 -8.85 -11.98 -23.16
N PHE A 450 -9.59 -10.90 -22.97
CA PHE A 450 -10.33 -10.59 -21.74
C PHE A 450 -11.83 -10.85 -21.86
N ALA A 451 -12.21 -11.95 -22.54
CA ALA A 451 -13.60 -12.41 -22.56
C ALA A 451 -14.09 -12.79 -21.14
N GLU A 452 -13.18 -13.22 -20.27
CA GLU A 452 -13.44 -13.52 -18.85
C GLU A 452 -12.76 -12.47 -17.94
N ASP A 453 -13.40 -12.15 -16.82
CA ASP A 453 -12.87 -11.20 -15.83
C ASP A 453 -11.82 -11.87 -14.92
N LEU A 454 -10.54 -11.66 -15.24
CA LEU A 454 -9.40 -12.18 -14.47
C LEU A 454 -9.38 -11.64 -13.04
N VAL A 455 -9.77 -10.38 -12.86
CA VAL A 455 -9.80 -9.73 -11.54
C VAL A 455 -10.88 -10.35 -10.66
N ALA A 456 -12.08 -10.56 -11.20
CA ALA A 456 -13.16 -11.23 -10.48
C ALA A 456 -12.78 -12.67 -10.08
N ARG A 457 -12.09 -13.41 -10.95
CA ARG A 457 -11.57 -14.74 -10.63
C ARG A 457 -10.57 -14.67 -9.48
N ARG A 458 -9.60 -13.76 -9.52
CA ARG A 458 -8.60 -13.58 -8.45
C ARG A 458 -9.24 -13.21 -7.12
N PHE A 459 -10.21 -12.31 -7.13
CA PHE A 459 -10.97 -11.94 -5.94
C PHE A 459 -11.76 -13.15 -5.38
N GLY A 460 -12.30 -13.99 -6.26
CA GLY A 460 -12.98 -15.24 -5.88
C GLY A 460 -12.05 -16.23 -5.18
N GLU A 461 -10.82 -16.40 -5.68
CA GLU A 461 -9.79 -17.26 -5.08
C GLU A 461 -9.41 -16.77 -3.68
N LEU A 462 -9.11 -15.47 -3.52
CA LEU A 462 -8.76 -14.88 -2.22
C LEU A 462 -9.92 -14.95 -1.23
N TYR A 463 -11.15 -14.68 -1.69
CA TYR A 463 -12.35 -14.76 -0.88
C TYR A 463 -12.62 -16.19 -0.39
N ALA A 464 -12.36 -17.21 -1.23
CA ALA A 464 -12.52 -18.62 -0.87
C ALA A 464 -11.43 -19.09 0.09
N ALA A 465 -10.21 -18.57 -0.03
CA ALA A 465 -9.07 -18.91 0.82
C ALA A 465 -9.12 -18.25 2.22
N SER A 466 -10.01 -17.28 2.43
CA SER A 466 -10.15 -16.58 3.71
C SER A 466 -10.57 -17.54 4.83
N THR A 467 -9.89 -17.42 5.99
CA THR A 467 -10.24 -18.19 7.21
C THR A 467 -11.45 -17.62 7.96
N ALA A 468 -11.98 -16.47 7.54
CA ALA A 468 -13.10 -15.80 8.19
C ALA A 468 -14.43 -16.55 7.98
N SER A 469 -15.11 -16.87 9.07
CA SER A 469 -16.50 -17.34 9.06
C SER A 469 -17.50 -16.17 9.03
N ASP A 470 -17.15 -15.05 9.68
CA ASP A 470 -17.93 -13.82 9.68
C ASP A 470 -17.84 -13.11 8.31
N PRO A 471 -18.99 -12.75 7.72
CA PRO A 471 -19.02 -12.15 6.38
C PRO A 471 -18.35 -10.78 6.25
N VAL A 472 -18.40 -9.95 7.29
CA VAL A 472 -17.72 -8.65 7.29
C VAL A 472 -16.22 -8.89 7.35
N ASN A 473 -15.77 -9.74 8.27
CA ASN A 473 -14.35 -10.09 8.40
C ASN A 473 -13.78 -10.73 7.12
N ARG A 474 -14.57 -11.52 6.38
CA ARG A 474 -14.12 -12.08 5.09
C ARG A 474 -13.88 -11.01 4.02
N LEU A 475 -14.68 -9.95 4.00
CA LEU A 475 -14.45 -8.82 3.09
C LEU A 475 -13.29 -7.95 3.56
N LEU A 476 -13.08 -7.82 4.88
CA LEU A 476 -11.89 -7.13 5.41
C LEU A 476 -10.62 -7.88 5.06
N ASP A 477 -10.61 -9.20 5.19
CA ASP A 477 -9.48 -10.05 4.80
C ASP A 477 -9.14 -9.86 3.30
N LEU A 478 -10.15 -9.84 2.44
CA LEU A 478 -9.96 -9.58 1.01
C LEU A 478 -9.32 -8.21 0.76
N ASP A 479 -9.82 -7.15 1.40
CA ASP A 479 -9.27 -5.80 1.26
C ASP A 479 -7.86 -5.68 1.85
N ILE A 480 -7.56 -6.35 2.96
CA ILE A 480 -6.22 -6.36 3.55
C ILE A 480 -5.20 -7.00 2.60
N GLN A 481 -5.58 -8.08 1.92
CA GLN A 481 -4.70 -8.79 0.98
C GLN A 481 -4.58 -8.10 -0.39
N THR A 482 -5.43 -7.12 -0.71
CA THR A 482 -5.45 -6.44 -2.01
C THR A 482 -5.30 -4.93 -1.84
N TYR A 483 -6.36 -4.23 -1.52
CA TYR A 483 -6.45 -2.78 -1.47
C TYR A 483 -5.51 -2.14 -0.43
N LEU A 484 -5.45 -2.68 0.80
CA LEU A 484 -4.52 -2.17 1.83
C LEU A 484 -3.07 -2.30 1.37
N THR A 485 -2.68 -3.49 0.91
CA THR A 485 -1.29 -3.79 0.55
C THR A 485 -0.85 -3.09 -0.73
N ASP A 486 -1.64 -3.20 -1.81
CA ASP A 486 -1.19 -2.84 -3.15
C ASP A 486 -1.63 -1.43 -3.59
N ASP A 487 -2.60 -0.81 -2.89
CA ASP A 487 -2.97 0.59 -3.08
C ASP A 487 -2.51 1.45 -1.90
N ILE A 488 -3.13 1.34 -0.72
CA ILE A 488 -2.96 2.28 0.40
C ILE A 488 -1.50 2.33 0.87
N LEU A 489 -0.90 1.18 1.18
CA LEU A 489 0.48 1.15 1.71
C LEU A 489 1.51 1.45 0.62
N THR A 490 1.28 1.02 -0.62
CA THR A 490 2.12 1.36 -1.77
C THR A 490 2.11 2.87 -2.04
N LYS A 491 0.92 3.48 -2.07
CA LYS A 491 0.73 4.91 -2.22
C LYS A 491 1.52 5.71 -1.18
N VAL A 492 1.34 5.34 0.09
CA VAL A 492 1.99 6.06 1.20
C VAL A 492 3.50 5.89 1.14
N ASP A 493 4.02 4.68 0.88
CA ASP A 493 5.47 4.44 0.80
C ASP A 493 6.11 5.23 -0.35
N ILE A 494 5.58 5.12 -1.57
CA ILE A 494 6.17 5.78 -2.74
C ILE A 494 6.08 7.30 -2.62
N ALA A 495 4.92 7.86 -2.27
CA ALA A 495 4.76 9.31 -2.14
C ALA A 495 5.64 9.90 -1.03
N SER A 496 5.80 9.21 0.09
CA SER A 496 6.63 9.70 1.18
C SER A 496 8.12 9.57 0.88
N MET A 497 8.52 8.44 0.28
CA MET A 497 9.93 8.21 -0.03
C MET A 497 10.45 9.03 -1.20
N ALA A 498 9.61 9.45 -2.13
CA ALA A 498 9.98 10.44 -3.14
C ALA A 498 10.52 11.74 -2.51
N HIS A 499 10.16 12.01 -1.26
CA HIS A 499 10.59 13.18 -0.49
C HIS A 499 11.49 12.83 0.72
N SER A 500 12.03 11.62 0.80
CA SER A 500 12.87 11.16 1.93
C SER A 500 12.16 11.33 3.29
N LEU A 501 10.85 11.03 3.36
CA LEU A 501 10.04 11.04 4.56
C LEU A 501 9.66 9.60 4.93
N GLU A 502 9.94 9.17 6.16
CA GLU A 502 9.45 7.89 6.66
C GLU A 502 8.02 8.02 7.20
N VAL A 503 7.09 7.23 6.67
CA VAL A 503 5.73 7.15 7.22
C VAL A 503 5.53 5.82 7.93
N ARG A 504 5.02 5.89 9.17
CA ARG A 504 4.68 4.76 10.05
C ARG A 504 3.18 4.67 10.25
N CYS A 505 2.61 3.47 10.07
CA CYS A 505 1.16 3.22 10.18
C CYS A 505 0.86 2.39 11.45
N PRO A 506 0.56 3.00 12.63
CA PRO A 506 0.28 2.25 13.85
C PRO A 506 -0.91 1.30 13.75
N LEU A 507 -1.95 1.66 13.00
CA LEU A 507 -3.17 0.85 12.84
C LEU A 507 -2.98 -0.38 11.94
N VAL A 508 -1.78 -0.52 11.32
CA VAL A 508 -1.34 -1.73 10.61
C VAL A 508 -0.28 -2.50 11.43
N ASP A 509 -0.23 -2.30 12.74
CA ASP A 509 0.62 -3.11 13.62
C ASP A 509 0.17 -4.57 13.63
N GLN A 510 1.11 -5.53 13.68
CA GLN A 510 0.77 -6.96 13.59
C GLN A 510 -0.08 -7.46 14.77
N GLU A 511 0.20 -6.98 15.99
CA GLU A 511 -0.55 -7.35 17.19
C GLU A 511 -1.96 -6.76 17.17
N LEU A 512 -2.06 -5.47 16.77
CA LEU A 512 -3.33 -4.79 16.61
C LEU A 512 -4.17 -5.43 15.49
N MET A 513 -3.57 -5.74 14.34
CA MET A 513 -4.27 -6.38 13.23
C MET A 513 -4.74 -7.79 13.58
N ALA A 514 -3.94 -8.58 14.31
CA ALA A 514 -4.34 -9.88 14.82
C ALA A 514 -5.52 -9.77 15.81
N PHE A 515 -5.47 -8.79 16.72
CA PHE A 515 -6.61 -8.49 17.59
C PHE A 515 -7.83 -8.05 16.79
N ALA A 516 -7.67 -7.11 15.85
CA ALA A 516 -8.76 -6.66 14.98
C ALA A 516 -9.39 -7.81 14.21
N ALA A 517 -8.59 -8.74 13.66
CA ALA A 517 -9.10 -9.92 12.95
C ALA A 517 -9.95 -10.82 13.85
N SER A 518 -9.63 -10.91 15.15
CA SER A 518 -10.39 -11.71 16.13
C SER A 518 -11.70 -11.05 16.58
N VAL A 519 -11.87 -9.72 16.41
CA VAL A 519 -13.10 -8.99 16.79
C VAL A 519 -14.25 -9.35 15.85
N PRO A 520 -15.46 -9.74 16.38
CA PRO A 520 -16.63 -10.01 15.57
C PRO A 520 -17.02 -8.85 14.65
N GLY A 521 -17.44 -9.14 13.43
CA GLY A 521 -17.80 -8.13 12.43
C GLY A 521 -18.92 -7.17 12.86
N GLU A 522 -19.86 -7.64 13.70
CA GLU A 522 -20.95 -6.80 14.26
C GLU A 522 -20.43 -5.71 15.23
N MET A 523 -19.27 -5.90 15.83
CA MET A 523 -18.61 -4.90 16.67
C MET A 523 -17.77 -3.90 15.85
N LYS A 524 -17.54 -4.18 14.58
CA LYS A 524 -16.89 -3.27 13.62
C LYS A 524 -17.93 -2.49 12.82
N LEU A 525 -19.01 -3.17 12.40
CA LEU A 525 -20.06 -2.62 11.53
C LEU A 525 -21.47 -2.95 12.05
N ARG A 526 -22.22 -1.94 12.47
CA ARG A 526 -23.61 -2.10 12.92
C ARG A 526 -24.54 -1.15 12.15
N GLY A 527 -25.42 -1.71 11.31
CA GLY A 527 -26.24 -0.92 10.40
C GLY A 527 -25.38 -0.10 9.44
N LEU A 528 -25.47 1.23 9.52
CA LEU A 528 -24.65 2.18 8.77
C LEU A 528 -23.46 2.73 9.59
N THR A 529 -23.32 2.34 10.87
CA THR A 529 -22.25 2.77 11.73
C THR A 529 -21.01 1.91 11.45
N THR A 530 -19.99 2.51 10.87
CA THR A 530 -18.69 1.94 10.57
C THR A 530 -17.72 2.19 11.72
N LYS A 531 -16.66 1.37 11.83
CA LYS A 531 -15.60 1.48 12.86
C LYS A 531 -16.17 1.53 14.29
N LEU A 532 -17.23 0.78 14.59
CA LEU A 532 -17.98 0.90 15.85
C LEU A 532 -17.03 0.81 17.07
N ILE A 533 -16.27 -0.26 17.22
CA ILE A 533 -15.36 -0.45 18.36
C ILE A 533 -14.24 0.63 18.39
N LEU A 534 -13.70 1.05 17.24
CA LEU A 534 -12.68 2.09 17.17
C LEU A 534 -13.26 3.46 17.57
N ARG A 535 -14.53 3.73 17.28
CA ARG A 535 -15.24 4.92 17.75
C ARG A 535 -15.40 4.93 19.27
N GLU A 536 -15.69 3.78 19.88
CA GLU A 536 -15.76 3.70 21.36
C GLU A 536 -14.38 3.97 22.00
N VAL A 537 -13.27 3.50 21.42
CA VAL A 537 -11.91 3.88 21.84
C VAL A 537 -11.70 5.39 21.73
N ALA A 538 -12.13 5.99 20.63
CA ALA A 538 -11.90 7.40 20.35
C ALA A 538 -12.82 8.35 21.14
N LYS A 539 -13.97 7.87 21.61
CA LYS A 539 -15.02 8.68 22.25
C LYS A 539 -14.57 9.51 23.47
N PRO A 540 -13.79 9.00 24.41
CA PRO A 540 -13.27 9.83 25.52
C PRO A 540 -12.17 10.81 25.06
N LEU A 541 -11.56 10.58 23.91
CA LEU A 541 -10.38 11.30 23.44
C LEU A 541 -10.74 12.44 22.49
N LEU A 542 -11.70 12.26 21.60
CA LEU A 542 -11.93 13.17 20.50
C LEU A 542 -13.22 14.00 20.66
N PRO A 543 -13.26 15.23 20.10
CA PRO A 543 -14.48 16.03 20.05
C PRO A 543 -15.62 15.32 19.32
N GLU A 544 -16.87 15.52 19.78
CA GLU A 544 -18.06 14.88 19.18
C GLU A 544 -18.19 15.14 17.66
N LYS A 545 -17.81 16.34 17.20
CA LYS A 545 -17.82 16.68 15.78
C LYS A 545 -16.90 15.78 14.94
N ILE A 546 -15.78 15.32 15.49
CA ILE A 546 -14.88 14.36 14.83
C ILE A 546 -15.52 12.97 14.82
N LEU A 547 -16.12 12.56 15.95
CA LEU A 547 -16.78 11.26 16.08
C LEU A 547 -17.99 11.10 15.15
N THR A 548 -18.77 12.15 14.95
CA THR A 548 -20.01 12.12 14.17
C THR A 548 -19.81 12.49 12.70
N ARG A 549 -18.62 13.00 12.33
CA ARG A 549 -18.30 13.38 10.96
C ARG A 549 -18.46 12.19 10.01
N ARG A 550 -19.09 12.44 8.87
CA ARG A 550 -19.08 11.46 7.77
C ARG A 550 -17.65 11.29 7.24
N LYS A 551 -17.25 10.05 6.97
CA LYS A 551 -16.00 9.81 6.28
C LYS A 551 -16.01 10.56 4.94
N GLN A 552 -14.98 11.38 4.77
CA GLN A 552 -14.62 12.00 3.51
C GLN A 552 -13.29 11.39 3.06
N GLY A 553 -13.22 10.89 1.83
CA GLY A 553 -11.94 10.43 1.27
C GLY A 553 -11.02 11.62 1.03
N PHE A 554 -9.74 11.38 1.03
CA PHE A 554 -8.70 12.35 0.63
C PHE A 554 -8.71 12.51 -0.91
N GLY A 555 -9.91 12.62 -1.48
CA GLY A 555 -10.15 12.64 -2.91
C GLY A 555 -10.06 14.04 -3.50
N LEU A 556 -9.69 14.08 -4.76
CA LEU A 556 -9.59 15.28 -5.58
C LEU A 556 -10.78 15.35 -6.56
N PRO A 557 -11.13 16.52 -7.07
CA PRO A 557 -12.21 16.68 -8.04
C PRO A 557 -11.77 16.21 -9.45
N VAL A 558 -11.47 14.91 -9.60
CA VAL A 558 -10.95 14.32 -10.85
C VAL A 558 -11.89 14.58 -12.02
N ASP A 559 -13.20 14.44 -11.82
CA ASP A 559 -14.20 14.76 -12.86
C ASP A 559 -14.07 16.19 -13.40
N ARG A 560 -13.83 17.14 -12.49
CA ARG A 560 -13.63 18.54 -12.89
C ARG A 560 -12.31 18.72 -13.63
N TRP A 561 -11.23 18.18 -13.10
CA TRP A 561 -9.91 18.30 -13.72
C TRP A 561 -9.87 17.70 -15.12
N MET A 562 -10.46 16.51 -15.31
CA MET A 562 -10.53 15.85 -16.60
C MET A 562 -11.46 16.57 -17.59
N ARG A 563 -12.37 17.43 -17.09
CA ARG A 563 -13.23 18.24 -17.94
C ARG A 563 -12.62 19.58 -18.31
N ASP A 564 -11.87 20.18 -17.40
CA ASP A 564 -11.35 21.55 -17.50
C ASP A 564 -9.82 21.53 -17.74
N ASP A 565 -9.03 21.44 -16.68
CA ASP A 565 -7.59 21.71 -16.68
C ASP A 565 -6.78 20.66 -17.44
N LEU A 566 -7.14 19.39 -17.34
CA LEU A 566 -6.45 18.25 -17.96
C LEU A 566 -7.13 17.73 -19.24
N ALA A 567 -8.23 18.34 -19.68
CA ALA A 567 -8.93 17.90 -20.89
C ALA A 567 -8.05 17.95 -22.15
N PRO A 568 -7.26 19.01 -22.40
CA PRO A 568 -6.34 19.02 -23.54
C PRO A 568 -5.29 17.92 -23.46
N LEU A 569 -4.63 17.79 -22.30
CA LEU A 569 -3.59 16.78 -22.08
C LEU A 569 -4.13 15.35 -22.26
N SER A 570 -5.28 15.04 -21.66
CA SER A 570 -5.89 13.71 -21.78
C SER A 570 -6.25 13.36 -23.23
N ARG A 571 -6.75 14.33 -24.00
CA ARG A 571 -7.06 14.14 -25.40
C ARG A 571 -5.79 13.91 -26.24
N ASP A 572 -4.77 14.75 -26.04
CA ASP A 572 -3.51 14.67 -26.78
C ASP A 572 -2.78 13.34 -26.47
N VAL A 573 -2.78 12.92 -25.22
CA VAL A 573 -2.10 11.68 -24.79
C VAL A 573 -2.83 10.43 -25.26
N LEU A 574 -4.17 10.40 -25.21
CA LEU A 574 -4.95 9.20 -25.49
C LEU A 574 -5.31 9.00 -26.96
N LEU A 575 -5.25 10.05 -27.78
CA LEU A 575 -5.66 10.00 -29.19
C LEU A 575 -4.52 10.25 -30.18
N ASP A 576 -3.28 10.41 -29.72
CA ASP A 576 -2.13 10.57 -30.62
C ASP A 576 -1.81 9.26 -31.39
N GLN A 577 -0.89 9.36 -32.34
CA GLN A 577 -0.51 8.25 -33.19
C GLN A 577 0.09 7.09 -32.38
N THR A 578 0.93 7.39 -31.39
CA THR A 578 1.61 6.38 -30.54
C THR A 578 0.60 5.54 -29.76
N ALA A 579 -0.38 6.19 -29.11
CA ALA A 579 -1.43 5.51 -28.35
C ALA A 579 -2.32 4.62 -29.27
N ARG A 580 -2.65 5.11 -30.48
CA ARG A 580 -3.44 4.35 -31.45
C ARG A 580 -2.68 3.13 -32.01
N GLU A 581 -1.40 3.28 -32.31
CA GLU A 581 -0.56 2.20 -32.86
C GLU A 581 -0.29 1.07 -31.87
N ARG A 582 -0.44 1.31 -30.54
CA ARG A 582 -0.38 0.23 -29.52
C ARG A 582 -1.47 -0.83 -29.73
N GLY A 583 -2.63 -0.45 -30.26
CA GLY A 583 -3.74 -1.38 -30.51
C GLY A 583 -4.41 -1.95 -29.25
N ILE A 584 -4.13 -1.40 -28.05
CA ILE A 584 -4.73 -1.82 -26.79
C ILE A 584 -6.20 -1.41 -26.77
N PHE A 585 -6.47 -0.15 -27.10
CA PHE A 585 -7.80 0.44 -27.07
C PHE A 585 -8.34 0.68 -28.47
N ASP A 586 -9.67 0.71 -28.58
CA ASP A 586 -10.39 1.16 -29.76
C ASP A 586 -10.43 2.71 -29.74
N PRO A 587 -9.78 3.40 -30.71
CA PRO A 587 -9.75 4.87 -30.72
C PRO A 587 -11.14 5.51 -30.75
N ALA A 588 -12.12 4.89 -31.40
CA ALA A 588 -13.49 5.39 -31.44
C ALA A 588 -14.19 5.28 -30.06
N ALA A 589 -13.91 4.21 -29.32
CA ALA A 589 -14.41 4.05 -27.96
C ALA A 589 -13.79 5.09 -27.01
N ILE A 590 -12.49 5.35 -27.12
CA ILE A 590 -11.81 6.41 -26.34
C ILE A 590 -12.38 7.79 -26.66
N GLU A 591 -12.56 8.11 -27.95
CA GLU A 591 -13.15 9.41 -28.34
C GLU A 591 -14.59 9.56 -27.80
N THR A 592 -15.37 8.49 -27.84
CA THR A 592 -16.72 8.46 -27.27
C THR A 592 -16.71 8.72 -25.76
N LEU A 593 -15.80 8.08 -25.01
CA LEU A 593 -15.64 8.27 -23.57
C LEU A 593 -15.31 9.73 -23.22
N LEU A 594 -14.36 10.34 -23.93
CA LEU A 594 -13.99 11.74 -23.75
C LEU A 594 -15.17 12.69 -24.03
N LEU A 595 -15.91 12.45 -25.11
CA LEU A 595 -17.10 13.24 -25.46
C LEU A 595 -18.22 13.11 -24.42
N GLN A 596 -18.49 11.91 -23.89
CA GLN A 596 -19.46 11.67 -22.81
C GLN A 596 -19.10 12.48 -21.58
N HIS A 597 -17.81 12.48 -21.20
CA HIS A 597 -17.34 13.25 -20.04
C HIS A 597 -17.52 14.75 -20.21
N GLN A 598 -17.18 15.29 -21.38
CA GLN A 598 -17.40 16.70 -21.72
C GLN A 598 -18.87 17.12 -21.68
N ARG A 599 -19.80 16.19 -21.98
CA ARG A 599 -21.26 16.40 -21.88
C ARG A 599 -21.81 16.30 -20.45
N GLY A 600 -20.94 16.04 -19.46
CA GLY A 600 -21.30 16.02 -18.05
C GLY A 600 -21.50 14.62 -17.45
N GLU A 601 -21.26 13.53 -18.19
CA GLU A 601 -21.23 12.20 -17.59
C GLU A 601 -20.00 12.05 -16.70
N PRO A 602 -20.09 11.43 -15.50
CA PRO A 602 -18.97 11.26 -14.58
C PRO A 602 -18.06 10.11 -15.05
N ARG A 603 -17.12 10.41 -15.93
CA ARG A 603 -16.12 9.49 -16.52
C ARG A 603 -14.67 9.86 -16.16
N GLY A 604 -14.47 10.81 -15.25
CA GLY A 604 -13.16 11.37 -14.92
C GLY A 604 -12.17 10.31 -14.43
N ASP A 605 -12.58 9.43 -13.52
CA ASP A 605 -11.72 8.35 -13.00
C ASP A 605 -11.26 7.37 -14.09
N GLN A 606 -12.12 7.10 -15.08
CA GLN A 606 -11.78 6.24 -16.21
C GLN A 606 -10.73 6.91 -17.12
N ILE A 607 -10.95 8.18 -17.46
CA ILE A 607 -10.02 8.96 -18.29
C ILE A 607 -8.68 9.14 -17.58
N TRP A 608 -8.71 9.40 -16.27
CA TRP A 608 -7.53 9.50 -15.42
C TRP A 608 -6.70 8.21 -15.46
N ALA A 609 -7.32 7.04 -15.24
CA ALA A 609 -6.63 5.76 -15.29
C ALA A 609 -6.00 5.49 -16.68
N LEU A 610 -6.73 5.76 -17.76
CA LEU A 610 -6.22 5.60 -19.14
C LEU A 610 -5.04 6.54 -19.41
N MET A 611 -5.12 7.79 -18.98
CA MET A 611 -4.05 8.79 -19.14
C MET A 611 -2.79 8.37 -18.36
N MET A 612 -2.94 7.94 -17.10
CA MET A 612 -1.82 7.47 -16.28
C MET A 612 -1.15 6.23 -16.88
N LEU A 613 -1.93 5.32 -17.47
CA LEU A 613 -1.41 4.17 -18.18
C LEU A 613 -0.57 4.58 -19.41
N GLU A 614 -1.09 5.47 -20.26
CA GLU A 614 -0.36 5.92 -21.45
C GLU A 614 0.91 6.70 -21.09
N LEU A 615 0.87 7.51 -20.04
CA LEU A 615 2.06 8.23 -19.55
C LEU A 615 3.11 7.25 -19.00
N TRP A 616 2.69 6.16 -18.35
CA TRP A 616 3.61 5.09 -17.95
C TRP A 616 4.24 4.40 -19.18
N TYR A 617 3.47 4.07 -20.23
CA TYR A 617 4.02 3.52 -21.47
C TYR A 617 5.12 4.41 -22.04
N ARG A 618 4.87 5.72 -22.13
CA ARG A 618 5.85 6.69 -22.63
C ARG A 618 7.09 6.79 -21.74
N ALA A 619 6.93 6.64 -20.44
CA ALA A 619 8.03 6.75 -19.49
C ALA A 619 8.91 5.49 -19.44
N PHE A 620 8.37 4.31 -19.67
CA PHE A 620 9.07 3.05 -19.42
C PHE A 620 9.20 2.11 -20.61
N ILE A 621 8.28 2.14 -21.55
CA ILE A 621 8.24 1.21 -22.69
C ILE A 621 8.80 1.83 -23.96
N ASP A 622 8.42 3.07 -24.27
CA ASP A 622 8.77 3.76 -25.53
C ASP A 622 10.18 4.36 -25.55
N ARG A 623 10.96 4.18 -24.51
CA ARG A 623 12.31 4.72 -24.37
C ARG A 623 13.35 3.93 -25.14
#